data_d463d430eb5068d3bd97a07bcab9d612
#
_entry.id   d463d430eb5068d3bd97a07bcab9d612
#
_cell.length_a   1.000
_cell.length_b   1.000
_cell.length_c   1.000
_cell.angle_alpha   90.00
_cell.angle_beta   90.00
_cell.angle_gamma   90.00
#
_symmetry.space_group_name_H-M   'P 1'
#
loop_
_entity.id
_entity.type
_entity.pdbx_description
1 polymer ?
#
loop_
_entity_poly.entity_id
_entity_poly.type
_entity_poly.pdbx_seq_one_letter_code
_entity_poly.pdbx_strand_id
1 'polypeptide(L)'
;MADHGPLRPLDERLGRAVAASELPVGPAEFCADLGNTAVALPVLCVVMVWAGWQGWQGWRRRSQEASDGGAPVRWWLPPLAAGLALAAVPALVVPLKLWLARPGPPQMAGGAHDGFYPSGHGATAAVAYGVAALLVLRGRRRMRADRPAAGPVIPTVIAAVALLNAAVGLGLVRRGYHWPLDVVSSWCLAGVLLAVWCAVCDRWSGTGGGRAPGR
;
A
#
# COMPACT_ATOMS: atom_id res chain seq x y z
N MET A 1 -10.67 30.97 -1.70
CA MET A 1 -9.25 31.40 -1.87
C MET A 1 -8.43 30.51 -0.97
N ALA A 2 -7.80 29.47 -1.53
CA ALA A 2 -6.92 28.62 -0.75
C ALA A 2 -5.65 29.42 -0.47
N ASP A 3 -5.47 29.78 0.79
CA ASP A 3 -4.31 30.52 1.27
C ASP A 3 -3.04 29.74 0.92
N HIS A 4 -2.13 30.39 0.19
CA HIS A 4 -0.90 29.75 -0.28
C HIS A 4 0.07 29.66 0.88
N GLY A 5 -0.13 28.68 1.79
CA GLY A 5 0.80 28.45 2.90
C GLY A 5 2.26 28.33 2.43
N PRO A 6 3.23 28.61 3.28
CA PRO A 6 4.67 28.69 2.93
C PRO A 6 5.25 27.39 2.36
N LEU A 7 4.59 26.26 2.56
CA LEU A 7 5.02 24.96 2.05
C LEU A 7 4.82 24.77 0.53
N ARG A 8 3.84 25.44 -0.06
CA ARG A 8 3.56 25.28 -1.49
C ARG A 8 4.71 25.79 -2.39
N PRO A 9 5.26 26.99 -2.20
CA PRO A 9 6.40 27.45 -3.00
C PRO A 9 7.64 26.55 -2.87
N LEU A 10 7.88 26.00 -1.69
CA LEU A 10 8.98 25.06 -1.46
C LEU A 10 8.76 23.76 -2.22
N ASP A 11 7.57 23.19 -2.14
CA ASP A 11 7.18 21.97 -2.82
C ASP A 11 7.30 22.10 -4.35
N GLU A 12 6.81 23.20 -4.90
CA GLU A 12 6.93 23.49 -6.34
C GLU A 12 8.38 23.71 -6.79
N ARG A 13 9.22 24.34 -5.94
CA ARG A 13 10.67 24.50 -6.23
C ARG A 13 11.36 23.13 -6.24
N LEU A 14 11.11 22.31 -5.23
CA LEU A 14 11.66 20.94 -5.16
C LEU A 14 11.21 20.10 -6.34
N GLY A 15 9.93 20.14 -6.68
CA GLY A 15 9.39 19.42 -7.82
C GLY A 15 10.04 19.84 -9.14
N ARG A 16 10.19 21.15 -9.38
CA ARG A 16 10.88 21.67 -10.56
C ARG A 16 12.36 21.27 -10.60
N ALA A 17 13.04 21.32 -9.46
CA ALA A 17 14.46 20.93 -9.38
C ALA A 17 14.66 19.44 -9.72
N VAL A 18 13.79 18.56 -9.19
CA VAL A 18 13.83 17.13 -9.51
C VAL A 18 13.45 16.87 -10.96
N ALA A 19 12.42 17.55 -11.48
CA ALA A 19 12.03 17.42 -12.89
C ALA A 19 13.09 17.90 -13.88
N ALA A 20 13.90 18.89 -13.51
CA ALA A 20 15.01 19.41 -14.30
C ALA A 20 16.35 18.67 -14.08
N SER A 21 16.39 17.68 -13.18
CA SER A 21 17.62 16.94 -12.86
C SER A 21 18.10 16.08 -14.04
N GLU A 22 19.35 15.66 -14.00
CA GLU A 22 19.99 14.76 -14.99
C GLU A 22 19.56 13.28 -14.87
N LEU A 23 18.64 12.96 -13.95
CA LEU A 23 18.15 11.59 -13.78
C LEU A 23 17.55 11.06 -15.09
N PRO A 24 17.92 9.84 -15.54
CA PRO A 24 17.45 9.29 -16.80
C PRO A 24 15.93 9.16 -16.85
N VAL A 25 15.34 9.63 -17.96
CA VAL A 25 13.87 9.68 -18.13
C VAL A 25 13.26 8.28 -18.18
N GLY A 26 13.87 7.34 -18.89
CA GLY A 26 13.35 5.98 -19.05
C GLY A 26 13.18 5.22 -17.71
N PRO A 27 14.23 5.13 -16.87
CA PRO A 27 14.08 4.57 -15.53
C PRO A 27 13.06 5.31 -14.67
N ALA A 28 12.97 6.64 -14.76
CA ALA A 28 11.97 7.40 -14.01
C ALA A 28 10.54 7.08 -14.46
N GLU A 29 10.30 6.93 -15.75
CA GLU A 29 9.03 6.48 -16.32
C GLU A 29 8.67 5.08 -15.81
N PHE A 30 9.59 4.12 -15.96
CA PHE A 30 9.40 2.77 -15.47
C PHE A 30 9.03 2.75 -13.98
N CYS A 31 9.72 3.54 -13.15
CA CYS A 31 9.40 3.64 -11.72
C CYS A 31 8.00 4.25 -11.51
N ALA A 32 7.62 5.28 -12.25
CA ALA A 32 6.28 5.88 -12.17
C ALA A 32 5.20 4.87 -12.54
N ASP A 33 5.42 4.06 -13.58
CA ASP A 33 4.49 3.04 -14.07
C ASP A 33 4.25 1.90 -13.08
N LEU A 34 5.19 1.62 -12.18
CA LEU A 34 4.96 0.67 -11.08
C LEU A 34 3.81 1.12 -10.15
N GLY A 35 3.50 2.41 -10.12
CA GLY A 35 2.33 2.95 -9.40
C GLY A 35 1.02 2.87 -10.20
N ASN A 36 1.07 2.49 -11.48
CA ASN A 36 -0.11 2.34 -12.30
C ASN A 36 -0.96 1.15 -11.82
N THR A 37 -2.28 1.34 -11.78
CA THR A 37 -3.23 0.29 -11.37
C THR A 37 -3.09 -0.95 -12.27
N ALA A 38 -2.79 -0.80 -13.56
CA ALA A 38 -2.56 -1.90 -14.48
C ALA A 38 -1.36 -2.79 -14.10
N VAL A 39 -0.41 -2.27 -13.30
CA VAL A 39 0.75 -3.02 -12.79
C VAL A 39 0.52 -3.48 -11.35
N ALA A 40 0.13 -2.56 -10.48
CA ALA A 40 0.01 -2.83 -9.04
C ALA A 40 -1.14 -3.81 -8.71
N LEU A 41 -2.27 -3.74 -9.43
CA LEU A 41 -3.43 -4.62 -9.20
C LEU A 41 -3.13 -6.10 -9.52
N PRO A 42 -2.57 -6.47 -10.68
CA PRO A 42 -2.19 -7.86 -10.94
C PRO A 42 -1.22 -8.44 -9.92
N VAL A 43 -0.20 -7.65 -9.50
CA VAL A 43 0.74 -8.08 -8.46
C VAL A 43 0.02 -8.38 -7.15
N LEU A 44 -0.85 -7.48 -6.71
CA LEU A 44 -1.66 -7.71 -5.51
C LEU A 44 -2.58 -8.91 -5.66
N CYS A 45 -3.25 -9.08 -6.80
CA CYS A 45 -4.14 -10.22 -7.06
C CYS A 45 -3.40 -11.56 -6.92
N VAL A 46 -2.21 -11.68 -7.51
CA VAL A 46 -1.38 -12.89 -7.37
C VAL A 46 -1.08 -13.19 -5.91
N VAL A 47 -0.68 -12.18 -5.14
CA VAL A 47 -0.38 -12.36 -3.70
C VAL A 47 -1.64 -12.67 -2.90
N MET A 48 -2.79 -12.08 -3.22
CA MET A 48 -4.07 -12.38 -2.57
C MET A 48 -4.50 -13.82 -2.81
N VAL A 49 -4.41 -14.31 -4.05
CA VAL A 49 -4.71 -15.71 -4.41
C VAL A 49 -3.78 -16.66 -3.66
N TRP A 50 -2.48 -16.39 -3.68
CA TRP A 50 -1.49 -17.18 -2.94
C TRP A 50 -1.79 -17.21 -1.44
N ALA A 51 -2.05 -16.04 -0.82
CA ALA A 51 -2.35 -15.94 0.60
C ALA A 51 -3.67 -16.62 0.98
N GLY A 52 -4.69 -16.51 0.13
CA GLY A 52 -5.96 -17.21 0.28
C GLY A 52 -5.79 -18.72 0.23
N TRP A 53 -5.04 -19.22 -0.76
CA TRP A 53 -4.76 -20.63 -0.90
C TRP A 53 -3.98 -21.20 0.31
N GLN A 54 -2.95 -20.53 0.76
CA GLN A 54 -2.21 -20.89 1.97
C GLN A 54 -3.12 -20.91 3.21
N GLY A 55 -3.99 -19.92 3.35
CA GLY A 55 -4.95 -19.85 4.44
C GLY A 55 -5.96 -20.99 4.41
N TRP A 56 -6.47 -21.34 3.22
CA TRP A 56 -7.40 -22.44 3.00
C TRP A 56 -6.76 -23.81 3.29
N GLN A 57 -5.54 -24.05 2.82
CA GLN A 57 -4.81 -25.29 3.14
C GLN A 57 -4.59 -25.44 4.66
N GLY A 58 -4.18 -24.37 5.33
CA GLY A 58 -3.99 -24.41 6.78
C GLY A 58 -5.31 -24.60 7.55
N TRP A 59 -6.43 -24.11 7.01
CA TRP A 59 -7.77 -24.37 7.55
C TRP A 59 -8.17 -25.84 7.36
N ARG A 60 -8.01 -26.39 6.15
CA ARG A 60 -8.35 -27.80 5.86
C ARG A 60 -7.59 -28.78 6.77
N ARG A 61 -6.28 -28.58 6.96
CA ARG A 61 -5.46 -29.45 7.84
C ARG A 61 -6.01 -29.44 9.27
N ARG A 62 -6.26 -28.24 9.83
CA ARG A 62 -6.80 -28.11 11.18
C ARG A 62 -8.20 -28.70 11.34
N SER A 63 -9.06 -28.58 10.33
CA SER A 63 -10.39 -29.17 10.36
C SER A 63 -10.37 -30.70 10.31
N GLN A 64 -9.30 -31.32 9.81
CA GLN A 64 -9.09 -32.76 9.82
C GLN A 64 -8.53 -33.27 11.16
N GLU A 65 -7.76 -32.43 11.87
CA GLU A 65 -7.10 -32.78 13.13
C GLU A 65 -8.00 -32.47 14.36
N ALA A 66 -8.96 -31.56 14.23
CA ALA A 66 -9.80 -31.11 15.34
C ALA A 66 -11.03 -32.02 15.49
N SER A 67 -11.04 -32.84 16.56
CA SER A 67 -12.21 -33.53 17.05
C SER A 67 -13.17 -32.61 17.80
N ASP A 68 -12.72 -31.45 18.26
CA ASP A 68 -13.47 -30.50 19.09
C ASP A 68 -13.55 -29.12 18.45
N GLY A 69 -14.75 -28.55 18.45
CA GLY A 69 -15.19 -27.33 17.78
C GLY A 69 -14.37 -26.07 18.06
N GLY A 70 -13.20 -25.98 17.45
CA GLY A 70 -12.37 -24.78 17.47
C GLY A 70 -13.04 -23.62 16.70
N ALA A 71 -12.83 -22.39 17.17
CA ALA A 71 -13.39 -21.19 16.56
C ALA A 71 -13.05 -21.11 15.04
N PRO A 72 -14.00 -20.70 14.17
CA PRO A 72 -13.80 -20.68 12.73
C PRO A 72 -12.69 -19.70 12.35
N VAL A 73 -11.62 -20.22 11.76
CA VAL A 73 -10.52 -19.39 11.24
C VAL A 73 -10.97 -18.73 9.93
N ARG A 74 -11.08 -17.41 9.94
CA ARG A 74 -11.46 -16.61 8.76
C ARG A 74 -10.26 -16.42 7.82
N TRP A 75 -9.84 -17.50 7.15
CA TRP A 75 -8.67 -17.51 6.25
C TRP A 75 -8.81 -16.55 5.05
N TRP A 76 -10.04 -16.27 4.62
CA TRP A 76 -10.39 -15.41 3.49
C TRP A 76 -10.30 -13.90 3.84
N LEU A 77 -10.36 -13.56 5.15
CA LEU A 77 -10.44 -12.16 5.58
C LEU A 77 -9.22 -11.32 5.19
N PRO A 78 -7.95 -11.75 5.41
CA PRO A 78 -6.81 -10.92 5.03
C PRO A 78 -6.72 -10.61 3.53
N PRO A 79 -6.90 -11.56 2.59
CA PRO A 79 -6.91 -11.23 1.18
C PRO A 79 -8.10 -10.36 0.78
N LEU A 80 -9.31 -10.61 1.30
CA LEU A 80 -10.47 -9.76 1.01
C LEU A 80 -10.24 -8.33 1.50
N ALA A 81 -9.78 -8.16 2.74
CA ALA A 81 -9.48 -6.84 3.29
C ALA A 81 -8.38 -6.12 2.49
N ALA A 82 -7.43 -6.85 1.88
CA ALA A 82 -6.41 -6.29 1.00
C ALA A 82 -7.04 -5.70 -0.28
N GLY A 83 -7.96 -6.42 -0.91
CA GLY A 83 -8.71 -5.92 -2.06
C GLY A 83 -9.55 -4.68 -1.72
N LEU A 84 -10.22 -4.69 -0.56
CA LEU A 84 -10.98 -3.54 -0.08
C LEU A 84 -10.08 -2.33 0.23
N ALA A 85 -8.90 -2.53 0.80
CA ALA A 85 -7.95 -1.46 1.04
C ALA A 85 -7.49 -0.80 -0.27
N LEU A 86 -7.24 -1.59 -1.33
CA LEU A 86 -6.91 -1.04 -2.64
C LEU A 86 -8.12 -0.32 -3.27
N ALA A 87 -9.33 -0.87 -3.17
CA ALA A 87 -10.56 -0.25 -3.66
C ALA A 87 -10.88 1.07 -2.93
N ALA A 88 -10.47 1.21 -1.68
CA ALA A 88 -10.61 2.45 -0.93
C ALA A 88 -9.73 3.60 -1.46
N VAL A 89 -8.65 3.30 -2.19
CA VAL A 89 -7.75 4.33 -2.75
C VAL A 89 -8.51 5.28 -3.68
N PRO A 90 -9.13 4.85 -4.78
CA PRO A 90 -9.89 5.78 -5.63
C PRO A 90 -11.08 6.39 -4.90
N ALA A 91 -11.74 5.66 -3.98
CA ALA A 91 -12.87 6.17 -3.21
C ALA A 91 -12.48 7.35 -2.29
N LEU A 92 -11.24 7.44 -1.85
CA LEU A 92 -10.73 8.54 -1.02
C LEU A 92 -10.01 9.60 -1.86
N VAL A 93 -9.17 9.17 -2.82
CA VAL A 93 -8.33 10.08 -3.61
C VAL A 93 -9.18 10.92 -4.56
N VAL A 94 -10.19 10.34 -5.23
CA VAL A 94 -11.00 11.10 -6.21
C VAL A 94 -11.77 12.25 -5.57
N PRO A 95 -12.53 12.06 -4.47
CA PRO A 95 -13.19 13.19 -3.81
C PRO A 95 -12.22 14.25 -3.29
N LEU A 96 -11.05 13.84 -2.76
CA LEU A 96 -10.02 14.77 -2.29
C LEU A 96 -9.46 15.61 -3.44
N LYS A 97 -9.24 15.01 -4.61
CA LYS A 97 -8.79 15.74 -5.81
C LYS A 97 -9.78 16.80 -6.23
N LEU A 98 -11.06 16.45 -6.30
CA LEU A 98 -12.15 17.38 -6.66
C LEU A 98 -12.29 18.51 -5.64
N TRP A 99 -12.21 18.19 -4.35
CA TRP A 99 -12.37 19.14 -3.28
C TRP A 99 -11.21 20.14 -3.17
N LEU A 100 -9.97 19.63 -3.26
CA LEU A 100 -8.77 20.45 -3.10
C LEU A 100 -8.36 21.16 -4.39
N ALA A 101 -8.74 20.63 -5.55
CA ALA A 101 -8.51 21.19 -6.90
C ALA A 101 -7.11 21.79 -7.09
N ARG A 102 -6.07 21.12 -6.51
CA ARG A 102 -4.69 21.60 -6.59
C ARG A 102 -4.17 21.48 -8.01
N PRO A 103 -3.64 22.55 -8.63
CA PRO A 103 -3.06 22.46 -9.96
C PRO A 103 -1.81 21.60 -9.98
N GLY A 104 -1.68 20.83 -11.07
CA GLY A 104 -0.51 19.96 -11.30
C GLY A 104 0.74 20.72 -11.75
N PRO A 105 1.85 19.98 -11.95
CA PRO A 105 3.05 20.52 -12.56
C PRO A 105 2.80 21.01 -14.00
N PRO A 106 3.64 21.95 -14.50
CA PRO A 106 3.48 22.52 -15.86
C PRO A 106 3.45 21.48 -16.98
N GLN A 107 4.14 20.36 -16.80
CA GLN A 107 4.16 19.24 -17.77
C GLN A 107 2.78 18.61 -17.97
N MET A 108 1.88 18.78 -17.00
CA MET A 108 0.50 18.29 -17.04
C MET A 108 -0.54 19.37 -17.40
N ALA A 109 -0.09 20.56 -17.76
CA ALA A 109 -0.96 21.74 -18.01
C ALA A 109 -1.90 21.61 -19.22
N GLY A 110 -1.75 20.59 -20.06
CA GLY A 110 -2.64 20.35 -21.22
C GLY A 110 -3.80 19.38 -20.95
N GLY A 111 -3.90 18.82 -19.74
CA GLY A 111 -4.96 17.87 -19.37
C GLY A 111 -6.07 18.53 -18.56
N ALA A 112 -7.34 18.22 -18.91
CA ALA A 112 -8.51 18.59 -18.11
C ALA A 112 -8.55 17.72 -16.83
N HIS A 113 -7.74 18.06 -15.84
CA HIS A 113 -7.72 17.33 -14.57
C HIS A 113 -8.08 18.28 -13.42
N ASP A 114 -9.18 17.97 -12.77
CA ASP A 114 -9.76 18.75 -11.67
C ASP A 114 -9.01 18.58 -10.33
N GLY A 115 -7.73 18.28 -10.36
CA GLY A 115 -6.90 18.23 -9.16
C GLY A 115 -5.80 17.14 -9.24
N PHE A 116 -4.65 17.47 -8.65
CA PHE A 116 -3.48 16.57 -8.63
C PHE A 116 -3.17 16.02 -7.25
N TYR A 117 -3.66 16.65 -6.20
CA TYR A 117 -3.43 16.25 -4.81
C TYR A 117 -4.61 15.43 -4.24
N PRO A 118 -4.35 14.33 -3.56
CA PRO A 118 -3.09 13.58 -3.47
C PRO A 118 -2.81 12.70 -4.70
N SER A 119 -1.59 12.13 -4.80
CA SER A 119 -1.23 11.25 -5.91
C SER A 119 -1.97 9.91 -5.88
N GLY A 120 -2.73 9.61 -6.93
CA GLY A 120 -3.38 8.31 -7.09
C GLY A 120 -2.39 7.18 -7.31
N HIS A 121 -1.38 7.37 -8.17
CA HIS A 121 -0.31 6.38 -8.41
C HIS A 121 0.50 6.10 -7.14
N GLY A 122 0.89 7.14 -6.40
CA GLY A 122 1.60 6.98 -5.13
C GLY A 122 0.79 6.21 -4.09
N ALA A 123 -0.51 6.50 -3.95
CA ALA A 123 -1.40 5.78 -3.04
C ALA A 123 -1.61 4.32 -3.47
N THR A 124 -1.85 4.07 -4.78
CA THR A 124 -2.04 2.73 -5.33
C THR A 124 -0.80 1.86 -5.09
N ALA A 125 0.40 2.36 -5.41
CA ALA A 125 1.65 1.64 -5.16
C ALA A 125 1.82 1.33 -3.67
N ALA A 126 1.68 2.33 -2.80
CA ALA A 126 1.92 2.18 -1.38
C ALA A 126 0.94 1.19 -0.72
N VAL A 127 -0.34 1.23 -1.09
CA VAL A 127 -1.33 0.27 -0.58
C VAL A 127 -1.11 -1.11 -1.18
N ALA A 128 -1.00 -1.24 -2.50
CA ALA A 128 -0.90 -2.55 -3.15
C ALA A 128 0.35 -3.32 -2.70
N TYR A 129 1.53 -2.70 -2.79
CA TYR A 129 2.78 -3.35 -2.38
C TYR A 129 2.89 -3.50 -0.86
N GLY A 130 2.34 -2.56 -0.10
CA GLY A 130 2.28 -2.63 1.36
C GLY A 130 1.44 -3.81 1.86
N VAL A 131 0.20 -3.96 1.39
CA VAL A 131 -0.63 -5.11 1.79
C VAL A 131 -0.09 -6.43 1.22
N ALA A 132 0.49 -6.45 0.02
CA ALA A 132 1.15 -7.63 -0.53
C ALA A 132 2.27 -8.11 0.39
N ALA A 133 3.15 -7.21 0.82
CA ALA A 133 4.22 -7.52 1.77
C ALA A 133 3.68 -8.03 3.11
N LEU A 134 2.65 -7.38 3.66
CA LEU A 134 2.02 -7.80 4.91
C LEU A 134 1.36 -9.18 4.80
N LEU A 135 0.71 -9.50 3.68
CA LEU A 135 0.16 -10.84 3.41
C LEU A 135 1.27 -11.90 3.37
N VAL A 136 2.38 -11.62 2.68
CA VAL A 136 3.54 -12.52 2.62
C VAL A 136 4.14 -12.74 4.00
N LEU A 137 4.34 -11.68 4.78
CA LEU A 137 4.89 -11.78 6.14
C LEU A 137 3.95 -12.56 7.09
N ARG A 138 2.64 -12.35 6.99
CA ARG A 138 1.64 -13.13 7.77
C ARG A 138 1.62 -14.60 7.36
N GLY A 139 1.68 -14.91 6.07
CA GLY A 139 1.78 -16.27 5.56
C GLY A 139 3.03 -16.99 6.09
N ARG A 140 4.18 -16.32 6.03
CA ARG A 140 5.45 -16.87 6.55
C ARG A 140 5.44 -17.12 8.05
N ARG A 141 4.85 -16.22 8.86
CA ARG A 141 4.72 -16.43 10.30
C ARG A 141 3.90 -17.67 10.62
N ARG A 142 2.82 -17.93 9.89
CA ARG A 142 1.98 -19.13 10.06
C ARG A 142 2.71 -20.43 9.73
N MET A 143 3.57 -20.43 8.71
CA MET A 143 4.35 -21.61 8.30
C MET A 143 5.55 -21.89 9.20
N ARG A 144 5.97 -20.93 10.02
CA ARG A 144 7.19 -21.00 10.83
C ARG A 144 6.92 -21.08 12.34
N ALA A 145 5.68 -21.37 12.75
CA ALA A 145 5.35 -21.50 14.18
C ALA A 145 6.29 -22.49 14.90
N ASP A 146 6.85 -23.47 14.18
CA ASP A 146 7.70 -24.53 14.72
C ASP A 146 9.20 -24.38 14.40
N ARG A 147 9.67 -23.24 13.88
CA ARG A 147 11.08 -23.03 13.51
C ARG A 147 11.69 -21.81 14.21
N PRO A 148 12.95 -21.91 14.70
CA PRO A 148 13.62 -20.80 15.37
C PRO A 148 13.76 -19.58 14.47
N ALA A 149 13.88 -18.43 15.10
CA ALA A 149 13.85 -17.08 14.51
C ALA A 149 14.58 -17.00 13.15
N ALA A 150 13.82 -16.73 12.13
CA ALA A 150 14.41 -16.44 10.84
C ALA A 150 15.07 -15.07 10.89
N GLY A 151 16.28 -15.00 10.34
CA GLY A 151 17.04 -13.79 10.18
C GLY A 151 16.28 -12.57 9.62
N PRO A 152 16.91 -11.54 9.11
CA PRO A 152 16.36 -10.18 8.91
C PRO A 152 15.30 -10.05 7.81
N VAL A 153 14.45 -11.08 7.60
CA VAL A 153 13.41 -11.10 6.54
C VAL A 153 12.41 -9.96 6.69
N ILE A 154 11.98 -9.67 7.92
CA ILE A 154 10.99 -8.59 8.15
C ILE A 154 11.56 -7.23 7.77
N PRO A 155 12.72 -6.79 8.31
CA PRO A 155 13.30 -5.52 7.93
C PRO A 155 13.67 -5.46 6.44
N THR A 156 14.11 -6.57 5.84
CA THR A 156 14.40 -6.61 4.39
C THR A 156 13.15 -6.37 3.55
N VAL A 157 12.03 -7.00 3.87
CA VAL A 157 10.77 -6.79 3.14
C VAL A 157 10.26 -5.36 3.32
N ILE A 158 10.33 -4.81 4.54
CA ILE A 158 9.94 -3.42 4.79
C ILE A 158 10.83 -2.46 3.99
N ALA A 159 12.14 -2.65 4.03
CA ALA A 159 13.09 -1.83 3.28
C ALA A 159 12.84 -1.90 1.76
N ALA A 160 12.61 -3.11 1.22
CA ALA A 160 12.31 -3.30 -0.19
C ALA A 160 11.04 -2.55 -0.62
N VAL A 161 9.96 -2.62 0.16
CA VAL A 161 8.72 -1.90 -0.11
C VAL A 161 8.91 -0.39 0.02
N ALA A 162 9.66 0.07 1.03
CA ALA A 162 9.96 1.49 1.20
C ALA A 162 10.77 2.04 0.01
N LEU A 163 11.82 1.32 -0.42
CA LEU A 163 12.62 1.70 -1.59
C LEU A 163 11.80 1.69 -2.88
N LEU A 164 10.93 0.69 -3.07
CA LEU A 164 10.04 0.64 -4.22
C LEU A 164 9.11 1.86 -4.26
N ASN A 165 8.48 2.21 -3.14
CA ASN A 165 7.60 3.38 -3.07
C ASN A 165 8.38 4.70 -3.24
N ALA A 166 9.60 4.79 -2.72
CA ALA A 166 10.47 5.94 -2.94
C ALA A 166 10.85 6.08 -4.43
N ALA A 167 11.14 4.97 -5.11
CA ALA A 167 11.42 4.95 -6.54
C ALA A 167 10.19 5.39 -7.36
N VAL A 168 8.99 4.87 -7.02
CA VAL A 168 7.73 5.32 -7.64
C VAL A 168 7.54 6.83 -7.43
N GLY A 169 7.67 7.31 -6.20
CA GLY A 169 7.51 8.73 -5.89
C GLY A 169 8.51 9.61 -6.63
N LEU A 170 9.78 9.21 -6.66
CA LEU A 170 10.83 9.91 -7.43
C LEU A 170 10.52 9.92 -8.92
N GLY A 171 10.08 8.79 -9.47
CA GLY A 171 9.66 8.68 -10.88
C GLY A 171 8.53 9.64 -11.21
N LEU A 172 7.48 9.69 -10.39
CA LEU A 172 6.34 10.59 -10.58
C LEU A 172 6.75 12.08 -10.57
N VAL A 173 7.63 12.48 -9.65
CA VAL A 173 8.13 13.86 -9.54
C VAL A 173 9.10 14.17 -10.69
N ARG A 174 10.02 13.26 -11.03
CA ARG A 174 10.97 13.43 -12.13
C ARG A 174 10.28 13.58 -13.50
N ARG A 175 9.19 12.87 -13.70
CA ARG A 175 8.34 12.97 -14.90
C ARG A 175 7.44 14.21 -14.90
N GLY A 176 7.41 14.95 -13.78
CA GLY A 176 6.52 16.09 -13.65
C GLY A 176 5.04 15.71 -13.61
N TYR A 177 4.70 14.49 -13.21
CA TYR A 177 3.30 14.05 -13.07
C TYR A 177 2.67 14.54 -11.78
N HIS A 178 3.49 14.67 -10.71
CA HIS A 178 3.05 15.11 -9.40
C HIS A 178 4.10 16.00 -8.71
N TRP A 179 3.63 16.83 -7.79
CA TRP A 179 4.48 17.54 -6.85
C TRP A 179 4.92 16.58 -5.71
N PRO A 180 6.09 16.82 -5.05
CA PRO A 180 6.54 15.99 -3.94
C PRO A 180 5.50 15.81 -2.83
N LEU A 181 4.78 16.87 -2.43
CA LEU A 181 3.74 16.79 -1.40
C LEU A 181 2.53 15.94 -1.83
N ASP A 182 2.22 15.86 -3.12
CA ASP A 182 1.14 14.98 -3.60
C ASP A 182 1.49 13.51 -3.34
N VAL A 183 2.76 13.17 -3.47
CA VAL A 183 3.30 11.83 -3.22
C VAL A 183 3.36 11.54 -1.72
N VAL A 184 3.93 12.44 -0.92
CA VAL A 184 4.06 12.26 0.53
C VAL A 184 2.70 12.11 1.19
N SER A 185 1.72 12.93 0.81
CA SER A 185 0.35 12.82 1.33
C SER A 185 -0.32 11.50 0.93
N SER A 186 -0.04 10.98 -0.26
CA SER A 186 -0.54 9.68 -0.67
C SER A 186 0.06 8.54 0.17
N TRP A 187 1.31 8.65 0.60
CA TRP A 187 1.92 7.69 1.53
C TRP A 187 1.32 7.77 2.94
N CYS A 188 0.99 8.98 3.42
CA CYS A 188 0.28 9.13 4.69
C CYS A 188 -1.11 8.46 4.63
N LEU A 189 -1.86 8.69 3.55
CA LEU A 189 -3.15 8.04 3.31
C LEU A 189 -3.01 6.51 3.27
N ALA A 190 -2.02 6.01 2.53
CA ALA A 190 -1.71 4.59 2.46
C ALA A 190 -1.35 4.03 3.84
N GLY A 191 -0.56 4.74 4.64
CA GLY A 191 -0.22 4.37 6.01
C GLY A 191 -1.46 4.15 6.88
N VAL A 192 -2.45 5.03 6.79
CA VAL A 192 -3.74 4.88 7.49
C VAL A 192 -4.48 3.64 7.00
N LEU A 193 -4.59 3.42 5.68
CA LEU A 193 -5.26 2.24 5.12
C LEU A 193 -4.56 0.93 5.52
N LEU A 194 -3.23 0.90 5.55
CA LEU A 194 -2.45 -0.25 6.01
C LEU A 194 -2.65 -0.50 7.51
N ALA A 195 -2.70 0.54 8.33
CA ALA A 195 -2.97 0.42 9.77
C ALA A 195 -4.39 -0.14 10.02
N VAL A 196 -5.40 0.37 9.31
CA VAL A 196 -6.77 -0.16 9.38
C VAL A 196 -6.82 -1.62 8.94
N TRP A 197 -6.14 -1.95 7.83
CA TRP A 197 -6.05 -3.34 7.36
C TRP A 197 -5.43 -4.26 8.43
N CYS A 198 -4.33 -3.84 9.06
CA CYS A 198 -3.71 -4.57 10.16
C CYS A 198 -4.69 -4.77 11.31
N ALA A 199 -5.33 -3.69 11.78
CA ALA A 199 -6.28 -3.74 12.89
C ALA A 199 -7.47 -4.68 12.61
N VAL A 200 -8.04 -4.63 11.40
CA VAL A 200 -9.11 -5.53 10.96
C VAL A 200 -8.62 -6.98 10.97
N CYS A 201 -7.46 -7.25 10.37
CA CYS A 201 -6.92 -8.59 10.33
C CYS A 201 -6.60 -9.13 11.74
N ASP A 202 -6.04 -8.33 12.63
CA ASP A 202 -5.66 -8.76 13.98
C ASP A 202 -6.89 -9.02 14.85
N ARG A 203 -7.90 -8.16 14.76
CA ARG A 203 -9.14 -8.28 15.53
C ARG A 203 -10.00 -9.47 15.11
N TRP A 204 -10.03 -9.78 13.81
CA TRP A 204 -11.05 -10.66 13.22
C TRP A 204 -10.49 -11.98 12.66
N SER A 205 -9.17 -12.10 12.49
CA SER A 205 -8.54 -13.36 12.05
C SER A 205 -8.47 -14.42 13.15
N GLY A 206 -9.00 -14.15 14.33
CA GLY A 206 -9.15 -15.10 15.42
C GLY A 206 -7.83 -15.69 15.90
N THR A 207 -6.98 -14.90 16.54
CA THR A 207 -6.16 -15.42 17.62
C THR A 207 -7.02 -15.42 18.87
N GLY A 208 -7.98 -16.33 18.91
CA GLY A 208 -8.73 -16.66 20.12
C GLY A 208 -7.84 -17.41 21.10
N GLY A 209 -6.78 -16.76 21.56
CA GLY A 209 -6.09 -17.07 22.80
C GLY A 209 -6.85 -16.35 23.90
N GLY A 210 -7.91 -16.97 24.41
CA GLY A 210 -8.52 -16.55 25.65
C GLY A 210 -7.46 -16.48 26.75
N ARG A 211 -7.08 -15.26 27.15
CA ARG A 211 -6.62 -15.06 28.51
C ARG A 211 -7.82 -15.38 29.40
N ALA A 212 -7.86 -16.60 29.91
CA ALA A 212 -8.69 -16.88 31.06
C ALA A 212 -8.31 -15.86 32.15
N PRO A 213 -9.27 -15.11 32.73
CA PRO A 213 -8.98 -14.33 33.91
C PRO A 213 -8.56 -15.30 35.00
N GLY A 214 -7.31 -15.17 35.46
CA GLY A 214 -6.79 -15.94 36.59
C GLY A 214 -7.71 -15.78 37.79
N ARG A 215 -8.09 -16.90 38.36
CA ARG A 215 -8.64 -17.00 39.70
C ARG A 215 -7.52 -16.86 40.73
#